data_3b36dd1fe480ce109b9c96be8caab395
#
_entry.id   3b36dd1fe480ce109b9c96be8caab395
#
_cell.length_a   1.000
_cell.length_b   1.000
_cell.length_c   1.000
_cell.angle_alpha   90.00
_cell.angle_beta   90.00
_cell.angle_gamma   90.00
#
_symmetry.space_group_name_H-M   'P 1'
#
loop_
_entity.id
_entity.type
_entity.pdbx_description
1 polymer ?
#
loop_
_entity_poly.entity_id
_entity_poly.type
_entity_poly.pdbx_seq_one_letter_code
_entity_poly.pdbx_strand_id
1 'polypeptide(L)'
;KEGGNIFVSGAFVGTDLWDNRLATADEADKKFAMEVLKYKWRVGQAATMGKVKSVASPFPALSGNYTYHNELNADSYVVESPDAIEPATKDAHTVMRYSENNLSAGVAYQGDYKTFVLGFPFESIRTDSEREAFMNAVLTFFNDNK
;
A
#
# COMPACT_ATOMS: atom_id res chain seq x y z
N LYS A 1 12.37 18.70 -1.90
CA LYS A 1 11.57 18.10 -0.80
C LYS A 1 10.96 19.23 0.01
N GLU A 2 9.82 19.72 -0.45
CA GLU A 2 9.17 20.92 0.15
C GLU A 2 7.96 20.55 1.02
N GLY A 3 7.94 19.33 1.56
CA GLY A 3 6.88 18.89 2.46
C GLY A 3 5.54 18.66 1.74
N GLY A 4 5.38 17.57 1.03
CA GLY A 4 4.13 17.14 0.42
C GLY A 4 3.71 15.80 0.98
N ASN A 5 2.48 15.38 0.64
CA ASN A 5 1.96 14.06 1.00
C ASN A 5 1.66 13.28 -0.27
N ILE A 6 2.02 12.00 -0.30
CA ILE A 6 1.83 11.14 -1.47
C ILE A 6 1.14 9.84 -1.05
N PHE A 7 0.02 9.54 -1.71
CA PHE A 7 -0.64 8.24 -1.65
C PHE A 7 -0.47 7.52 -2.99
N VAL A 8 0.03 6.30 -2.95
CA VAL A 8 0.23 5.43 -4.12
C VAL A 8 -0.47 4.10 -3.88
N SER A 9 -1.23 3.62 -4.84
CA SER A 9 -1.85 2.30 -4.78
C SER A 9 -1.77 1.58 -6.11
N GLY A 10 -1.65 0.26 -6.06
CA GLY A 10 -1.62 -0.57 -7.26
C GLY A 10 -1.17 -1.99 -6.98
N ALA A 11 -1.58 -2.93 -7.83
CA ALA A 11 -1.21 -4.34 -7.70
C ALA A 11 0.28 -4.60 -8.03
N PHE A 12 0.90 -3.74 -8.82
CA PHE A 12 2.27 -3.93 -9.32
C PHE A 12 3.23 -2.83 -8.89
N VAL A 13 2.93 -2.13 -7.80
CA VAL A 13 3.80 -1.04 -7.29
C VAL A 13 5.22 -1.50 -6.96
N GLY A 14 5.41 -2.77 -6.69
CA GLY A 14 6.72 -3.37 -6.44
C GLY A 14 7.14 -4.33 -7.56
N THR A 15 6.25 -5.18 -8.03
CA THR A 15 6.56 -6.18 -9.07
C THR A 15 7.18 -5.54 -10.31
N ASP A 16 6.62 -4.45 -10.82
CA ASP A 16 7.12 -3.76 -12.01
C ASP A 16 8.55 -3.21 -11.83
N LEU A 17 8.93 -2.87 -10.62
CA LEU A 17 10.25 -2.29 -10.33
C LEU A 17 11.31 -3.33 -9.96
N TRP A 18 10.91 -4.43 -9.33
CA TRP A 18 11.86 -5.39 -8.75
C TRP A 18 11.91 -6.75 -9.44
N ASP A 19 10.85 -7.16 -10.12
CA ASP A 19 10.87 -8.48 -10.75
C ASP A 19 11.77 -8.47 -11.99
N ASN A 20 12.96 -9.05 -11.85
CA ASN A 20 13.97 -9.10 -12.91
C ASN A 20 13.53 -9.88 -14.17
N ARG A 21 12.41 -10.59 -14.11
CA ARG A 21 11.79 -11.23 -15.27
C ARG A 21 11.06 -10.23 -16.17
N LEU A 22 10.79 -9.02 -15.65
CA LEU A 22 10.13 -7.96 -16.37
C LEU A 22 11.14 -6.96 -16.93
N ALA A 23 10.91 -6.51 -18.15
CA ALA A 23 11.77 -5.51 -18.80
C ALA A 23 11.67 -4.11 -18.15
N THR A 24 10.68 -3.91 -17.30
CA THR A 24 10.42 -2.64 -16.61
C THR A 24 11.26 -2.44 -15.35
N ALA A 25 11.93 -3.48 -14.84
CA ALA A 25 12.78 -3.36 -13.65
C ALA A 25 13.96 -2.40 -13.91
N ASP A 26 14.03 -1.32 -13.14
CA ASP A 26 15.04 -0.27 -13.25
C ASP A 26 15.59 0.11 -11.87
N GLU A 27 16.92 0.23 -11.77
CA GLU A 27 17.60 0.56 -10.51
C GLU A 27 17.32 1.98 -10.02
N ALA A 28 17.11 2.93 -10.93
CA ALA A 28 16.77 4.31 -10.57
C ALA A 28 15.35 4.37 -9.95
N ASP A 29 14.41 3.63 -10.50
CA ASP A 29 13.04 3.55 -9.98
C ASP A 29 12.99 2.85 -8.63
N LYS A 30 13.74 1.75 -8.45
CA LYS A 30 13.92 1.10 -7.13
C LYS A 30 14.47 2.07 -6.09
N LYS A 31 15.49 2.82 -6.47
CA LYS A 31 16.10 3.81 -5.59
C LYS A 31 15.09 4.88 -5.18
N PHE A 32 14.32 5.39 -6.13
CA PHE A 32 13.24 6.35 -5.84
C PHE A 32 12.20 5.75 -4.87
N ALA A 33 11.76 4.52 -5.13
CA ALA A 33 10.79 3.84 -4.26
C ALA A 33 11.33 3.68 -2.82
N MET A 34 12.58 3.28 -2.66
CA MET A 34 13.18 3.06 -1.34
C MET A 34 13.52 4.38 -0.62
N GLU A 35 14.08 5.35 -1.31
CA GLU A 35 14.58 6.58 -0.68
C GLU A 35 13.50 7.64 -0.49
N VAL A 36 12.52 7.70 -1.40
CA VAL A 36 11.46 8.72 -1.39
C VAL A 36 10.13 8.16 -0.92
N LEU A 37 9.66 7.07 -1.53
CA LEU A 37 8.39 6.45 -1.16
C LEU A 37 8.50 5.53 0.06
N LYS A 38 9.73 5.14 0.43
CA LYS A 38 10.07 4.42 1.67
C LYS A 38 9.63 2.96 1.72
N TYR A 39 9.41 2.33 0.57
CA TYR A 39 9.06 0.91 0.50
C TYR A 39 10.01 0.12 -0.40
N LYS A 40 10.01 -1.19 -0.22
CA LYS A 40 10.64 -2.18 -1.08
C LYS A 40 9.68 -3.35 -1.34
N TRP A 41 9.89 -4.03 -2.44
CA TRP A 41 9.09 -5.20 -2.81
C TRP A 41 9.54 -6.44 -2.03
N ARG A 42 8.57 -7.27 -1.65
CA ARG A 42 8.83 -8.59 -1.10
C ARG A 42 8.46 -9.70 -2.07
N VAL A 43 7.23 -9.74 -2.52
CA VAL A 43 6.72 -10.76 -3.43
C VAL A 43 5.45 -10.27 -4.12
N GLY A 44 5.27 -10.65 -5.39
CA GLY A 44 3.99 -10.52 -6.10
C GLY A 44 3.05 -11.69 -5.76
N GLN A 45 1.80 -11.59 -6.21
CA GLN A 45 0.76 -12.59 -5.91
C GLN A 45 0.65 -12.88 -4.39
N ALA A 46 0.69 -11.83 -3.60
CA ALA A 46 0.85 -11.91 -2.15
C ALA A 46 -0.35 -12.51 -1.43
N ALA A 47 -1.54 -12.39 -2.00
CA ALA A 47 -2.79 -12.80 -1.34
C ALA A 47 -3.90 -13.09 -2.35
N THR A 48 -4.87 -13.90 -1.95
CA THR A 48 -6.00 -14.34 -2.79
C THR A 48 -7.37 -14.10 -2.15
N MET A 49 -7.44 -13.81 -0.85
CA MET A 49 -8.71 -13.73 -0.12
C MET A 49 -9.38 -12.35 -0.15
N GLY A 50 -8.72 -11.33 -0.68
CA GLY A 50 -9.30 -10.00 -0.79
C GLY A 50 -9.59 -9.31 0.54
N LYS A 51 -8.79 -9.59 1.58
CA LYS A 51 -8.98 -9.03 2.93
C LYS A 51 -7.69 -8.49 3.49
N VAL A 52 -7.75 -7.29 4.03
CA VAL A 52 -6.64 -6.63 4.71
C VAL A 52 -7.06 -6.13 6.08
N LYS A 53 -6.11 -6.10 7.00
CA LYS A 53 -6.26 -5.57 8.36
C LYS A 53 -5.18 -4.55 8.64
N SER A 54 -5.51 -3.52 9.40
CA SER A 54 -4.55 -2.51 9.82
C SER A 54 -3.61 -3.01 10.92
N VAL A 55 -2.48 -2.35 11.01
CA VAL A 55 -1.56 -2.43 12.14
C VAL A 55 -1.71 -1.15 12.96
N ALA A 56 -2.04 -1.29 14.25
CA ALA A 56 -2.50 -0.19 15.10
C ALA A 56 -1.44 0.89 15.40
N SER A 57 -0.17 0.59 15.25
CA SER A 57 0.93 1.50 15.59
C SER A 57 1.97 1.54 14.49
N PRO A 58 2.63 2.68 14.22
CA PRO A 58 2.57 3.93 14.98
C PRO A 58 1.53 4.95 14.45
N PHE A 59 0.77 4.62 13.42
CA PHE A 59 -0.16 5.54 12.78
C PHE A 59 -1.62 5.12 13.00
N PRO A 60 -2.22 5.44 14.19
CA PRO A 60 -3.57 4.99 14.54
C PRO A 60 -4.66 5.50 13.59
N ALA A 61 -4.44 6.64 12.91
CA ALA A 61 -5.37 7.16 11.92
C ALA A 61 -5.62 6.19 10.76
N LEU A 62 -4.65 5.33 10.44
CA LEU A 62 -4.74 4.35 9.36
C LEU A 62 -5.40 3.03 9.80
N SER A 63 -6.00 2.97 11.00
CA SER A 63 -6.67 1.77 11.49
C SER A 63 -7.96 1.46 10.71
N GLY A 64 -8.22 0.18 10.50
CA GLY A 64 -9.41 -0.31 9.80
C GLY A 64 -9.19 -1.67 9.17
N ASN A 65 -10.30 -2.34 8.85
CA ASN A 65 -10.30 -3.58 8.09
C ASN A 65 -11.05 -3.34 6.78
N TYR A 66 -10.51 -3.83 5.68
CA TYR A 66 -11.06 -3.56 4.36
C TYR A 66 -11.08 -4.83 3.52
N THR A 67 -11.99 -4.85 2.55
CA THR A 67 -12.07 -5.93 1.56
C THR A 67 -11.91 -5.34 0.17
N TYR A 68 -11.27 -6.10 -0.73
CA TYR A 68 -11.13 -5.70 -2.13
C TYR A 68 -11.62 -6.82 -3.05
N HIS A 69 -11.95 -6.47 -4.29
CA HIS A 69 -12.47 -7.43 -5.26
C HIS A 69 -11.42 -8.46 -5.67
N ASN A 70 -11.63 -9.70 -5.25
CA ASN A 70 -10.80 -10.86 -5.60
C ASN A 70 -11.55 -11.88 -6.48
N GLU A 71 -12.79 -11.56 -6.86
CA GLU A 71 -13.66 -12.38 -7.72
C GLU A 71 -14.32 -11.48 -8.76
N LEU A 72 -14.78 -12.10 -9.86
CA LEU A 72 -15.51 -11.37 -10.91
C LEU A 72 -16.73 -10.66 -10.33
N ASN A 73 -16.90 -9.40 -10.69
CA ASN A 73 -17.98 -8.54 -10.24
C ASN A 73 -18.31 -7.51 -11.33
N ALA A 74 -19.40 -6.75 -11.14
CA ALA A 74 -19.86 -5.75 -12.10
C ALA A 74 -19.22 -4.37 -11.91
N ASP A 75 -18.58 -4.12 -10.78
CA ASP A 75 -18.19 -2.77 -10.35
C ASP A 75 -16.73 -2.44 -10.65
N SER A 76 -15.85 -3.45 -10.66
CA SER A 76 -14.42 -3.26 -10.81
C SER A 76 -13.75 -4.49 -11.40
N TYR A 77 -12.48 -4.35 -11.72
CA TYR A 77 -11.65 -5.49 -12.11
C TYR A 77 -11.26 -6.34 -10.89
N VAL A 78 -10.86 -7.58 -11.16
CA VAL A 78 -10.36 -8.50 -10.12
C VAL A 78 -8.90 -8.19 -9.83
N VAL A 79 -8.55 -8.13 -8.54
CA VAL A 79 -7.16 -8.05 -8.10
C VAL A 79 -6.60 -9.46 -7.97
N GLU A 80 -5.96 -9.93 -9.02
CA GLU A 80 -5.41 -11.29 -9.08
C GLU A 80 -4.01 -11.40 -8.44
N SER A 81 -3.26 -10.31 -8.45
CA SER A 81 -1.84 -10.34 -8.11
C SER A 81 -1.41 -9.10 -7.30
N PRO A 82 -1.94 -8.94 -6.08
CA PRO A 82 -1.50 -7.83 -5.23
C PRO A 82 -0.04 -8.04 -4.79
N ASP A 83 0.66 -6.94 -4.53
CA ASP A 83 2.03 -6.97 -4.04
C ASP A 83 2.11 -7.00 -2.51
N ALA A 84 3.04 -7.77 -1.97
CA ALA A 84 3.55 -7.54 -0.63
C ALA A 84 4.74 -6.59 -0.71
N ILE A 85 4.67 -5.53 0.08
CA ILE A 85 5.70 -4.50 0.19
C ILE A 85 6.13 -4.34 1.64
N GLU A 86 7.36 -3.92 1.86
CA GLU A 86 7.93 -3.77 3.20
C GLU A 86 8.56 -2.39 3.38
N PRO A 87 8.72 -1.91 4.61
CA PRO A 87 9.47 -0.70 4.89
C PRO A 87 10.92 -0.81 4.35
N ALA A 88 11.36 0.21 3.63
CA ALA A 88 12.73 0.28 3.12
C ALA A 88 13.69 0.99 4.09
N THR A 89 13.16 1.73 5.05
CA THR A 89 13.92 2.48 6.05
C THR A 89 13.36 2.22 7.44
N LYS A 90 14.15 2.49 8.47
CA LYS A 90 13.76 2.24 9.88
C LYS A 90 12.63 3.15 10.38
N ASP A 91 12.39 4.24 9.71
CA ASP A 91 11.36 5.25 10.01
C ASP A 91 10.09 5.11 9.16
N ALA A 92 10.07 4.12 8.26
CA ALA A 92 8.87 3.67 7.58
C ALA A 92 8.27 2.44 8.29
N HIS A 93 6.97 2.26 8.21
CA HIS A 93 6.28 1.22 8.96
C HIS A 93 5.22 0.50 8.13
N THR A 94 5.11 -0.82 8.33
CA THR A 94 3.94 -1.56 7.84
C THR A 94 2.71 -1.08 8.60
N VAL A 95 1.69 -0.66 7.85
CA VAL A 95 0.42 -0.14 8.41
C VAL A 95 -0.78 -1.01 8.09
N MET A 96 -0.60 -1.95 7.18
CA MET A 96 -1.66 -2.86 6.74
C MET A 96 -1.06 -4.21 6.33
N ARG A 97 -1.79 -5.28 6.64
CA ARG A 97 -1.37 -6.66 6.31
C ARG A 97 -2.50 -7.41 5.63
N TYR A 98 -2.14 -8.29 4.72
CA TYR A 98 -3.07 -9.29 4.19
C TYR A 98 -3.49 -10.23 5.32
N SER A 99 -4.81 -10.43 5.47
CA SER A 99 -5.36 -11.16 6.62
C SER A 99 -5.00 -12.64 6.63
N GLU A 100 -4.80 -13.24 5.44
CA GLU A 100 -4.56 -14.67 5.29
C GLU A 100 -3.15 -15.13 5.66
N ASN A 101 -2.15 -14.27 5.55
CA ASN A 101 -0.74 -14.67 5.70
C ASN A 101 0.14 -13.65 6.43
N ASN A 102 -0.42 -12.53 6.86
CA ASN A 102 0.29 -11.44 7.54
C ASN A 102 1.38 -10.74 6.71
N LEU A 103 1.46 -10.96 5.41
CA LEU A 103 2.36 -10.20 4.56
C LEU A 103 1.96 -8.71 4.55
N SER A 104 2.93 -7.83 4.48
CA SER A 104 2.69 -6.39 4.48
C SER A 104 2.00 -5.95 3.19
N ALA A 105 0.82 -5.34 3.32
CA ALA A 105 0.01 -4.83 2.23
C ALA A 105 0.12 -3.31 2.07
N GLY A 106 0.69 -2.61 3.04
CA GLY A 106 0.82 -1.17 3.01
C GLY A 106 1.94 -0.68 3.91
N VAL A 107 2.65 0.35 3.43
CA VAL A 107 3.77 0.98 4.13
C VAL A 107 3.52 2.49 4.18
N ALA A 108 3.70 3.08 5.35
CA ALA A 108 3.60 4.51 5.56
C ALA A 108 4.86 5.08 6.22
N TYR A 109 5.12 6.33 5.90
CA TYR A 109 6.23 7.12 6.45
C TYR A 109 5.73 8.51 6.85
N GLN A 110 6.26 9.01 7.96
CA GLN A 110 6.04 10.37 8.43
C GLN A 110 7.37 11.00 8.82
N GLY A 111 7.71 12.08 8.16
CA GLY A 111 8.90 12.90 8.40
C GLY A 111 8.67 14.30 7.86
N ASP A 112 9.62 14.85 7.13
CA ASP A 112 9.48 16.15 6.46
C ASP A 112 8.33 16.14 5.41
N TYR A 113 7.91 14.98 5.00
CA TYR A 113 6.76 14.71 4.15
C TYR A 113 6.14 13.38 4.60
N LYS A 114 4.98 13.04 4.05
CA LYS A 114 4.34 11.75 4.36
C LYS A 114 4.11 10.95 3.10
N THR A 115 4.30 9.64 3.21
CA THR A 115 3.94 8.71 2.15
C THR A 115 3.04 7.60 2.70
N PHE A 116 2.14 7.12 1.86
CA PHE A 116 1.43 5.87 2.08
C PHE A 116 1.38 5.12 0.76
N VAL A 117 1.95 3.92 0.74
CA VAL A 117 1.96 3.04 -0.43
C VAL A 117 1.18 1.77 -0.12
N LEU A 118 0.28 1.41 -1.02
CA LEU A 118 -0.63 0.27 -0.89
C LEU A 118 -0.33 -0.74 -1.99
N GLY A 119 -0.16 -2.01 -1.63
CA GLY A 119 0.19 -3.10 -2.56
C GLY A 119 -0.99 -3.68 -3.35
N PHE A 120 -2.18 -3.09 -3.23
CA PHE A 120 -3.35 -3.38 -4.05
C PHE A 120 -4.06 -2.08 -4.45
N PRO A 121 -4.86 -2.07 -5.53
CA PRO A 121 -5.50 -0.85 -5.99
C PRO A 121 -6.60 -0.36 -5.02
N PHE A 122 -6.56 0.90 -4.65
CA PHE A 122 -7.57 1.53 -3.79
C PHE A 122 -8.99 1.40 -4.35
N GLU A 123 -9.15 1.61 -5.65
CA GLU A 123 -10.44 1.55 -6.33
C GLU A 123 -11.07 0.14 -6.33
N SER A 124 -10.29 -0.88 -6.01
CA SER A 124 -10.78 -2.26 -5.89
C SER A 124 -11.44 -2.56 -4.53
N ILE A 125 -11.37 -1.66 -3.56
CA ILE A 125 -12.08 -1.80 -2.28
C ILE A 125 -13.58 -1.91 -2.56
N ARG A 126 -14.24 -2.91 -1.94
CA ARG A 126 -15.53 -3.42 -2.42
C ARG A 126 -16.69 -2.46 -2.32
N THR A 127 -16.79 -1.70 -1.24
CA THR A 127 -17.95 -0.85 -0.99
C THR A 127 -17.59 0.63 -0.95
N ASP A 128 -18.54 1.49 -1.30
CA ASP A 128 -18.36 2.94 -1.18
C ASP A 128 -18.05 3.34 0.26
N SER A 129 -18.73 2.71 1.22
CA SER A 129 -18.51 2.96 2.65
C SER A 129 -17.08 2.61 3.08
N GLU A 130 -16.53 1.49 2.62
CA GLU A 130 -15.14 1.12 2.89
C GLU A 130 -14.15 2.06 2.20
N ARG A 131 -14.41 2.44 0.94
CA ARG A 131 -13.55 3.40 0.21
C ARG A 131 -13.53 4.77 0.89
N GLU A 132 -14.68 5.24 1.32
CA GLU A 132 -14.81 6.50 2.05
C GLU A 132 -14.06 6.44 3.38
N ALA A 133 -14.27 5.39 4.16
CA ALA A 133 -13.57 5.20 5.43
C ALA A 133 -12.06 5.11 5.24
N PHE A 134 -11.60 4.40 4.22
CA PHE A 134 -10.17 4.29 3.89
C PHE A 134 -9.58 5.66 3.51
N MET A 135 -10.23 6.39 2.61
CA MET A 135 -9.73 7.71 2.19
C MET A 135 -9.75 8.72 3.34
N ASN A 136 -10.77 8.69 4.20
CA ASN A 136 -10.80 9.51 5.40
C ASN A 136 -9.64 9.21 6.35
N ALA A 137 -9.28 7.93 6.50
CA ALA A 137 -8.12 7.52 7.29
C ALA A 137 -6.81 8.07 6.70
N VAL A 138 -6.63 7.97 5.38
CA VAL A 138 -5.46 8.51 4.67
C VAL A 138 -5.35 10.02 4.84
N LEU A 139 -6.46 10.74 4.62
CA LEU A 139 -6.48 12.20 4.76
C LEU A 139 -6.23 12.64 6.19
N THR A 140 -6.77 11.93 7.17
CA THR A 140 -6.50 12.19 8.59
C THR A 140 -5.03 11.99 8.91
N PHE A 141 -4.43 10.89 8.44
CA PHE A 141 -2.99 10.66 8.58
C PHE A 141 -2.18 11.79 7.95
N PHE A 142 -2.53 12.24 6.75
CA PHE A 142 -1.82 13.30 6.06
C PHE A 142 -1.94 14.66 6.77
N ASN A 143 -3.07 14.94 7.39
CA ASN A 143 -3.34 16.20 8.08
C ASN A 143 -2.90 16.19 9.56
N ASP A 144 -2.52 15.06 10.11
CA ASP A 144 -1.97 14.97 11.48
C ASP A 144 -0.57 15.58 11.52
N ASN A 145 -0.42 16.69 12.21
CA ASN A 145 0.82 17.47 12.30
C ASN A 145 1.82 16.96 13.35
N LYS A 146 1.65 15.74 13.79
CA LYS A 146 2.54 15.16 14.82
C LYS A 146 3.70 14.38 14.21
#